data_5dab4e4c9a8ca7c516da271bf91d5327
#
_entry.id   5dab4e4c9a8ca7c516da271bf91d5327
#
_cell.length_a   1.000
_cell.length_b   1.000
_cell.length_c   1.000
_cell.angle_alpha   90.00
_cell.angle_beta   90.00
_cell.angle_gamma   90.00
#
_symmetry.space_group_name_H-M   'P 1'
#
loop_
_entity.id
_entity.type
_entity.pdbx_description
1 polymer ?
#
loop_
_entity_poly.entity_id
_entity_poly.type
_entity_poly.pdbx_seq_one_letter_code
_entity_poly.pdbx_strand_id
1 'polypeptide(L)'
;MPHLRYDAYDVKKGGTMADNFVTSLKGLPQHPEAVIAVERIAGRLLLVCGEADQQWPSCTMARQIKQRLREYGRPEATLLAYNDAGHAAFGLPLPLDDPRLTRRGGTAQGTNAARSDSWKKAIAFLKSTLGN
;
A
#
# COMPACT_ATOMS: atom_id res chain seq x y z
N MET A 1 -14.62 0.26 -17.10
CA MET A 1 -13.57 0.03 -16.09
C MET A 1 -13.29 -1.46 -16.04
N PRO A 2 -12.01 -1.90 -16.09
CA PRO A 2 -11.69 -3.28 -15.82
C PRO A 2 -12.15 -3.57 -14.39
N HIS A 3 -13.08 -4.51 -14.26
CA HIS A 3 -13.69 -4.83 -12.99
C HIS A 3 -12.75 -5.75 -12.21
N LEU A 4 -12.53 -5.44 -10.92
CA LEU A 4 -11.97 -6.40 -10.00
C LEU A 4 -12.79 -7.69 -10.04
N ARG A 5 -12.14 -8.80 -10.25
CA ARG A 5 -12.79 -10.11 -10.18
C ARG A 5 -12.98 -10.47 -8.71
N TYR A 6 -14.24 -10.52 -8.29
CA TYR A 6 -14.58 -10.90 -6.90
C TYR A 6 -14.74 -12.41 -6.70
N ASP A 7 -14.60 -13.19 -7.77
CA ASP A 7 -14.69 -14.65 -7.77
C ASP A 7 -13.48 -15.35 -7.11
N ALA A 8 -12.36 -14.64 -6.94
CA ALA A 8 -11.20 -15.15 -6.19
C ALA A 8 -11.36 -15.03 -4.66
N TYR A 9 -12.36 -14.27 -4.19
CA TYR A 9 -12.61 -14.04 -2.78
C TYR A 9 -13.61 -15.04 -2.22
N ASP A 10 -13.12 -16.09 -1.59
CA ASP A 10 -13.95 -17.08 -0.90
C ASP A 10 -13.60 -17.10 0.60
N VAL A 11 -14.41 -16.38 1.38
CA VAL A 11 -14.24 -16.28 2.85
C VAL A 11 -14.34 -17.65 3.51
N LYS A 12 -15.17 -18.56 2.98
CA LYS A 12 -15.35 -19.90 3.53
C LYS A 12 -14.10 -20.76 3.38
N LYS A 13 -13.25 -20.44 2.41
CA LYS A 13 -11.95 -21.10 2.18
C LYS A 13 -10.76 -20.32 2.75
N GLY A 14 -11.00 -19.33 3.59
CA GLY A 14 -9.94 -18.52 4.20
C GLY A 14 -9.34 -17.46 3.25
N GLY A 15 -9.99 -17.18 2.12
CA GLY A 15 -9.55 -16.12 1.19
C GLY A 15 -9.68 -14.74 1.79
N THR A 16 -8.78 -13.85 1.38
CA THR A 16 -8.77 -12.43 1.77
C THR A 16 -9.20 -11.54 0.61
N MET A 17 -9.57 -10.29 0.90
CA MET A 17 -9.84 -9.31 -0.16
C MET A 17 -8.60 -9.09 -1.05
N ALA A 18 -7.40 -9.19 -0.48
CA ALA A 18 -6.15 -9.09 -1.23
C ALA A 18 -6.04 -10.14 -2.37
N ASP A 19 -6.63 -11.34 -2.20
CA ASP A 19 -6.60 -12.40 -3.23
C ASP A 19 -7.32 -11.97 -4.52
N ASN A 20 -8.40 -11.19 -4.40
CA ASN A 20 -9.09 -10.62 -5.56
C ASN A 20 -8.19 -9.64 -6.32
N PHE A 21 -7.48 -8.78 -5.58
CA PHE A 21 -6.55 -7.81 -6.19
C PHE A 21 -5.38 -8.52 -6.85
N VAL A 22 -4.79 -9.53 -6.20
CA VAL A 22 -3.71 -10.33 -6.80
C VAL A 22 -4.17 -10.99 -8.10
N THR A 23 -5.38 -11.56 -8.12
CA THR A 23 -5.94 -12.16 -9.34
C THR A 23 -6.20 -11.11 -10.41
N SER A 24 -6.75 -9.96 -10.05
CA SER A 24 -7.03 -8.87 -11.00
C SER A 24 -5.76 -8.26 -11.60
N LEU A 25 -4.69 -8.13 -10.80
CA LEU A 25 -3.40 -7.62 -11.28
C LEU A 25 -2.77 -8.51 -12.36
N LYS A 26 -3.06 -9.81 -12.39
CA LYS A 26 -2.61 -10.71 -13.48
C LYS A 26 -3.20 -10.34 -14.84
N GLY A 27 -4.40 -9.73 -14.86
CA GLY A 27 -5.05 -9.24 -16.07
C GLY A 27 -4.60 -7.86 -16.53
N LEU A 28 -3.76 -7.17 -15.75
CA LEU A 28 -3.37 -5.78 -16.03
C LEU A 28 -2.68 -5.57 -17.39
N PRO A 29 -1.84 -6.51 -17.91
CA PRO A 29 -1.25 -6.36 -19.24
C PRO A 29 -2.27 -6.26 -20.38
N GLN A 30 -3.49 -6.81 -20.21
CA GLN A 30 -4.59 -6.71 -21.19
C GLN A 30 -5.40 -5.41 -21.03
N HIS A 31 -5.14 -4.63 -19.98
CA HIS A 31 -5.86 -3.42 -19.60
C HIS A 31 -4.91 -2.26 -19.28
N PRO A 32 -4.06 -1.83 -20.22
CA PRO A 32 -3.07 -0.77 -19.98
C PRO A 32 -3.73 0.56 -19.59
N GLU A 33 -4.98 0.79 -20.02
CA GLU A 33 -5.78 1.96 -19.64
C GLU A 33 -6.14 2.02 -18.14
N ALA A 34 -6.05 0.88 -17.45
CA ALA A 34 -6.31 0.79 -16.01
C ALA A 34 -5.09 1.18 -15.16
N VAL A 35 -3.92 1.29 -15.77
CA VAL A 35 -2.68 1.63 -15.06
C VAL A 35 -2.63 3.12 -14.79
N ILE A 36 -2.47 3.49 -13.52
CA ILE A 36 -2.26 4.89 -13.14
C ILE A 36 -0.88 5.33 -13.65
N ALA A 37 -0.84 6.39 -14.43
CA ALA A 37 0.38 6.93 -15.03
C ALA A 37 1.20 7.74 -13.99
N VAL A 38 1.72 7.04 -12.97
CA VAL A 38 2.47 7.64 -11.86
C VAL A 38 3.72 8.38 -12.31
N GLU A 39 4.29 8.02 -13.46
CA GLU A 39 5.42 8.70 -14.08
C GLU A 39 5.12 10.14 -14.52
N ARG A 40 3.84 10.52 -14.60
CA ARG A 40 3.39 11.89 -14.91
C ARG A 40 3.30 12.79 -13.68
N ILE A 41 3.46 12.23 -12.49
CA ILE A 41 3.45 13.02 -11.24
C ILE A 41 4.75 13.83 -11.18
N ALA A 42 4.64 15.15 -11.09
CA ALA A 42 5.79 16.03 -11.04
C ALA A 42 6.52 16.03 -9.69
N GLY A 43 5.80 15.74 -8.60
CA GLY A 43 6.32 15.77 -7.24
C GLY A 43 7.03 14.50 -6.82
N ARG A 44 7.72 14.56 -5.67
CA ARG A 44 8.28 13.37 -5.00
C ARG A 44 7.15 12.51 -4.46
N LEU A 45 7.37 11.20 -4.41
CA LEU A 45 6.40 10.23 -3.91
C LEU A 45 6.88 9.57 -2.61
N LEU A 46 6.01 9.50 -1.62
CA LEU A 46 6.16 8.66 -0.43
C LEU A 46 5.07 7.60 -0.46
N LEU A 47 5.49 6.34 -0.39
CA LEU A 47 4.64 5.16 -0.40
C LEU A 47 4.73 4.48 0.97
N VAL A 48 3.58 4.12 1.55
CA VAL A 48 3.50 3.42 2.83
C VAL A 48 2.68 2.16 2.64
N CYS A 49 3.18 1.02 3.09
CA CYS A 49 2.47 -0.25 2.99
C CYS A 49 2.76 -1.21 4.15
N GLY A 50 1.84 -2.12 4.41
CA GLY A 50 2.02 -3.27 5.29
C GLY A 50 2.19 -4.55 4.49
N GLU A 51 3.21 -5.37 4.81
CA GLU A 51 3.42 -6.66 4.14
C GLU A 51 2.33 -7.69 4.49
N ALA A 52 1.72 -7.54 5.66
CA ALA A 52 0.62 -8.38 6.13
C ALA A 52 -0.77 -7.81 5.78
N ASP A 53 -0.87 -6.90 4.80
CA ASP A 53 -2.13 -6.31 4.35
C ASP A 53 -3.03 -7.37 3.69
N GLN A 54 -4.19 -7.61 4.32
CA GLN A 54 -5.22 -8.54 3.83
C GLN A 54 -6.35 -7.85 3.05
N GLN A 55 -6.30 -6.53 2.92
CA GLN A 55 -7.26 -5.76 2.13
C GLN A 55 -6.86 -5.72 0.65
N TRP A 56 -5.60 -5.38 0.38
CA TRP A 56 -4.99 -5.40 -0.94
C TRP A 56 -3.47 -5.63 -0.84
N PRO A 57 -2.82 -6.08 -1.91
CA PRO A 57 -1.38 -6.36 -1.90
C PRO A 57 -0.58 -5.04 -1.95
N SER A 58 -0.73 -4.20 -0.91
CA SER A 58 -0.26 -2.81 -0.91
C SER A 58 1.24 -2.68 -1.17
N CYS A 59 2.07 -3.55 -0.58
CA CYS A 59 3.51 -3.51 -0.81
C CYS A 59 3.91 -3.97 -2.21
N THR A 60 3.20 -4.95 -2.79
CA THR A 60 3.39 -5.34 -4.19
C THR A 60 3.08 -4.17 -5.13
N MET A 61 1.94 -3.50 -4.92
CA MET A 61 1.55 -2.32 -5.69
C MET A 61 2.57 -1.17 -5.54
N ALA A 62 3.05 -0.92 -4.33
CA ALA A 62 4.06 0.11 -4.08
C ALA A 62 5.39 -0.20 -4.80
N ARG A 63 5.81 -1.46 -4.85
CA ARG A 63 7.01 -1.87 -5.61
C ARG A 63 6.81 -1.72 -7.12
N GLN A 64 5.63 -2.01 -7.64
CA GLN A 64 5.29 -1.78 -9.05
C GLN A 64 5.37 -0.29 -9.41
N ILE A 65 4.89 0.61 -8.54
CA ILE A 65 5.04 2.06 -8.71
C ILE A 65 6.52 2.42 -8.77
N LYS A 66 7.35 1.95 -7.85
CA LYS A 66 8.81 2.21 -7.87
C LYS A 66 9.47 1.70 -9.15
N GLN A 67 9.11 0.49 -9.59
CA GLN A 67 9.63 -0.08 -10.84
C GLN A 67 9.25 0.80 -12.03
N ARG A 68 7.99 1.19 -12.16
CA ARG A 68 7.52 2.06 -13.24
C ARG A 68 8.25 3.40 -13.28
N LEU A 69 8.44 4.04 -12.13
CA LEU A 69 9.21 5.28 -12.07
C LEU A 69 10.64 5.11 -12.61
N ARG A 70 11.32 4.00 -12.26
CA ARG A 70 12.66 3.69 -12.78
C ARG A 70 12.65 3.47 -14.29
N GLU A 71 11.68 2.71 -14.81
CA GLU A 71 11.53 2.44 -16.25
C GLU A 71 11.35 3.72 -17.07
N TYR A 72 10.71 4.72 -16.48
CA TYR A 72 10.50 6.03 -17.12
C TYR A 72 11.55 7.09 -16.75
N GLY A 73 12.66 6.68 -16.11
CA GLY A 73 13.73 7.62 -15.72
C GLY A 73 13.28 8.70 -14.74
N ARG A 74 12.26 8.43 -13.93
CA ARG A 74 11.71 9.38 -12.96
C ARG A 74 12.40 9.24 -11.60
N PRO A 75 12.41 10.29 -10.76
CA PRO A 75 12.91 10.21 -9.40
C PRO A 75 12.28 9.05 -8.63
N GLU A 76 13.08 8.32 -7.87
CA GLU A 76 12.61 7.15 -7.13
C GLU A 76 11.68 7.55 -5.98
N ALA A 77 10.59 6.80 -5.81
CA ALA A 77 9.71 6.97 -4.66
C ALA A 77 10.37 6.45 -3.37
N THR A 78 10.18 7.17 -2.27
CA THR A 78 10.49 6.66 -0.94
C THR A 78 9.45 5.62 -0.54
N LEU A 79 9.88 4.42 -0.19
CA LEU A 79 8.99 3.33 0.24
C LEU A 79 9.23 3.01 1.72
N LEU A 80 8.16 3.06 2.51
CA LEU A 80 8.09 2.60 3.89
C LEU A 80 7.27 1.31 3.91
N ALA A 81 7.92 0.16 4.01
CA ALA A 81 7.29 -1.15 4.09
C ALA A 81 7.50 -1.74 5.50
N TYR A 82 6.42 -2.29 6.08
CA TYR A 82 6.39 -2.78 7.46
C TYR A 82 5.92 -4.23 7.51
N ASN A 83 6.80 -5.14 7.92
CA ASN A 83 6.56 -6.59 7.85
C ASN A 83 5.32 -7.04 8.61
N ASP A 84 5.12 -6.56 9.84
CA ASP A 84 4.04 -7.02 10.72
C ASP A 84 2.81 -6.11 10.69
N ALA A 85 2.77 -5.13 9.79
CA ALA A 85 1.65 -4.22 9.65
C ALA A 85 0.65 -4.72 8.60
N GLY A 86 -0.64 -4.54 8.93
CA GLY A 86 -1.74 -4.76 7.99
C GLY A 86 -2.09 -3.48 7.22
N HIS A 87 -3.34 -3.44 6.73
CA HIS A 87 -3.87 -2.34 5.93
C HIS A 87 -3.82 -0.97 6.63
N ALA A 88 -3.88 -0.95 7.95
CA ALA A 88 -3.90 0.28 8.74
C ALA A 88 -2.49 0.84 9.06
N ALA A 89 -1.47 0.53 8.26
CA ALA A 89 -0.06 0.90 8.48
C ALA A 89 0.24 2.41 8.54
N PHE A 90 -0.73 3.27 8.25
CA PHE A 90 -0.55 4.73 8.21
C PHE A 90 -1.53 5.46 9.12
N GLY A 91 -1.07 6.55 9.75
CA GLY A 91 -1.84 7.45 10.60
C GLY A 91 -1.26 7.60 12.01
N LEU A 92 -1.97 8.33 12.87
CA LEU A 92 -1.59 8.47 14.28
C LEU A 92 -1.69 7.12 15.02
N PRO A 93 -0.84 6.85 16.02
CA PRO A 93 -0.97 5.68 16.88
C PRO A 93 -2.37 5.56 17.49
N LEU A 94 -2.79 4.33 17.76
CA LEU A 94 -4.07 3.98 18.37
C LEU A 94 -3.82 3.17 19.64
N PRO A 95 -4.81 3.05 20.56
CA PRO A 95 -4.77 2.07 21.64
C PRO A 95 -4.55 0.66 21.06
N LEU A 96 -3.77 -0.20 21.74
CA LEU A 96 -3.42 -1.52 21.22
C LEU A 96 -4.60 -2.49 21.13
N ASP A 97 -5.68 -2.23 21.81
CA ASP A 97 -6.94 -2.96 21.77
C ASP A 97 -7.89 -2.45 20.66
N ASP A 98 -7.52 -1.40 19.94
CA ASP A 98 -8.33 -0.87 18.84
C ASP A 98 -8.42 -1.90 17.68
N PRO A 99 -9.63 -2.35 17.32
CA PRO A 99 -9.81 -3.39 16.31
C PRO A 99 -9.34 -2.97 14.91
N ARG A 100 -9.17 -1.68 14.64
CA ARG A 100 -8.64 -1.19 13.37
C ARG A 100 -7.20 -1.64 13.11
N LEU A 101 -6.44 -1.96 14.18
CA LEU A 101 -5.04 -2.38 14.06
C LEU A 101 -4.87 -3.76 13.42
N THR A 102 -5.86 -4.66 13.57
CA THR A 102 -5.75 -6.05 13.11
C THR A 102 -6.84 -6.48 12.14
N ARG A 103 -7.92 -5.70 12.03
CA ARG A 103 -9.12 -6.07 11.25
C ARG A 103 -8.82 -6.50 9.81
N ARG A 104 -7.73 -6.02 9.23
CA ARG A 104 -7.33 -6.28 7.83
C ARG A 104 -5.86 -6.69 7.74
N GLY A 105 -5.49 -7.65 8.58
CA GLY A 105 -4.14 -8.20 8.65
C GLY A 105 -3.20 -7.47 9.60
N GLY A 106 -2.03 -8.04 9.75
CA GLY A 106 -1.00 -7.54 10.67
C GLY A 106 -1.27 -7.87 12.14
N THR A 107 -0.33 -7.46 12.98
CA THR A 107 -0.46 -7.50 14.44
C THR A 107 -0.79 -6.10 14.98
N ALA A 108 -1.40 -6.01 16.16
CA ALA A 108 -1.69 -4.73 16.80
C ALA A 108 -0.41 -3.93 17.05
N GLN A 109 0.63 -4.59 17.56
CA GLN A 109 1.93 -3.98 17.82
C GLN A 109 2.62 -3.53 16.53
N GLY A 110 2.70 -4.42 15.51
CA GLY A 110 3.36 -4.14 14.23
C GLY A 110 2.65 -3.02 13.46
N THR A 111 1.31 -3.06 13.39
CA THR A 111 0.53 -2.02 12.73
C THR A 111 0.66 -0.68 13.46
N ASN A 112 0.65 -0.68 14.80
CA ASN A 112 0.76 0.56 15.57
C ASN A 112 2.18 1.15 15.52
N ALA A 113 3.21 0.32 15.51
CA ALA A 113 4.59 0.74 15.29
C ALA A 113 4.75 1.38 13.89
N ALA A 114 4.18 0.74 12.86
CA ALA A 114 4.15 1.28 11.50
C ALA A 114 3.47 2.65 11.44
N ARG A 115 2.31 2.81 12.11
CA ARG A 115 1.59 4.10 12.19
C ARG A 115 2.47 5.18 12.81
N SER A 116 3.10 4.89 13.95
CA SER A 116 3.96 5.84 14.66
C SER A 116 5.14 6.29 13.79
N ASP A 117 5.82 5.35 13.14
CA ASP A 117 7.00 5.65 12.32
C ASP A 117 6.61 6.32 11.00
N SER A 118 5.62 5.75 10.27
CA SER A 118 5.19 6.28 8.98
C SER A 118 4.63 7.69 9.08
N TRP A 119 3.89 8.00 10.15
CA TRP A 119 3.35 9.34 10.38
C TRP A 119 4.46 10.38 10.55
N LYS A 120 5.44 10.09 11.40
CA LYS A 120 6.60 10.99 11.62
C LYS A 120 7.37 11.23 10.31
N LYS A 121 7.63 10.15 9.55
CA LYS A 121 8.34 10.23 8.27
C LYS A 121 7.54 10.96 7.21
N ALA A 122 6.20 10.80 7.17
CA ALA A 122 5.35 11.55 6.25
C ALA A 122 5.36 13.05 6.53
N ILE A 123 5.30 13.46 7.80
CA ILE A 123 5.41 14.87 8.17
C ILE A 123 6.77 15.44 7.78
N ALA A 124 7.87 14.72 8.04
CA ALA A 124 9.20 15.13 7.63
C ALA A 124 9.34 15.23 6.11
N PHE A 125 8.78 14.26 5.37
CA PHE A 125 8.74 14.26 3.91
C PHE A 125 7.99 15.48 3.37
N LEU A 126 6.81 15.79 3.90
CA LEU A 126 6.02 16.95 3.48
C LEU A 126 6.78 18.26 3.74
N LYS A 127 7.35 18.44 4.92
CA LYS A 127 8.17 19.62 5.25
C LYS A 127 9.35 19.78 4.28
N SER A 128 10.06 18.71 3.96
CA SER A 128 11.21 18.74 3.03
C SER A 128 10.81 18.99 1.58
N THR A 129 9.55 18.75 1.22
CA THR A 129 9.06 18.85 -0.17
C THR A 129 8.33 20.17 -0.44
N LEU A 130 7.58 20.66 0.55
CA LEU A 130 6.74 21.87 0.39
C LEU A 130 7.46 23.16 0.83
N GLY A 131 8.62 23.04 1.44
CA GLY A 131 9.29 24.17 2.09
C GLY A 131 8.66 24.52 3.45
N ASN A 132 9.36 25.28 4.26
CA ASN A 132 8.81 25.86 5.49
C ASN A 132 7.86 26.99 5.15
#